data_a1312b8e3b5c42a13b47955bd6252c26
#
_entry.id   a1312b8e3b5c42a13b47955bd6252c26
#
_cell.length_a   1.000
_cell.length_b   1.000
_cell.length_c   1.000
_cell.angle_alpha   90.00
_cell.angle_beta   90.00
_cell.angle_gamma   90.00
#
_symmetry.space_group_name_H-M   'P 1'
#
loop_
_entity.id
_entity.type
_entity.pdbx_description
1 polymer ?
#
loop_
_entity_poly.entity_id
_entity_poly.type
_entity_poly.pdbx_seq_one_letter_code
_entity_poly.pdbx_strand_id
1 'polypeptide(L)'
;MMDRSACLKLWRESSARGVPILGTGAGTGISAKCAEAAGADLIIIYNSGRYRMAGRGSLAGLMPYGDANAIVMEMAREVLPIVRRTPVLAGVCGTDPFRVMDLFLRDLKQLGFSGVQNFPTVGLIDGRFRENLEETGMGYSQVVEGD
;
A
#
# COMPACT_ATOMS: atom_id res chain seq x y z
N MET A 1 14.36 6.56 -7.90
CA MET A 1 12.93 6.23 -7.69
C MET A 1 12.25 6.16 -9.04
N MET A 2 11.41 5.14 -9.23
CA MET A 2 10.70 4.94 -10.50
C MET A 2 9.40 5.74 -10.48
N ASP A 3 9.17 6.59 -11.47
CA ASP A 3 7.94 7.35 -11.60
C ASP A 3 6.79 6.50 -12.19
N ARG A 4 5.56 7.03 -12.19
CA ARG A 4 4.37 6.36 -12.71
C ARG A 4 4.55 5.88 -14.15
N SER A 5 5.13 6.72 -15.00
CA SER A 5 5.28 6.41 -16.44
C SER A 5 6.24 5.24 -16.65
N ALA A 6 7.36 5.23 -15.94
CA ALA A 6 8.35 4.15 -15.97
C ALA A 6 7.77 2.82 -15.44
N CYS A 7 7.03 2.87 -14.31
CA CYS A 7 6.35 1.69 -13.77
C CYS A 7 5.35 1.10 -14.78
N LEU A 8 4.46 1.93 -15.32
CA LEU A 8 3.44 1.48 -16.27
C LEU A 8 4.06 0.92 -17.54
N LYS A 9 5.14 1.53 -18.05
CA LYS A 9 5.86 1.01 -19.22
C LYS A 9 6.41 -0.39 -18.94
N LEU A 10 7.13 -0.57 -17.84
CA LEU A 10 7.72 -1.85 -17.44
C LEU A 10 6.65 -2.94 -17.34
N TRP A 11 5.55 -2.67 -16.65
CA TRP A 11 4.50 -3.66 -16.44
C TRP A 11 3.71 -3.99 -17.71
N ARG A 12 3.48 -3.01 -18.59
CA ARG A 12 2.86 -3.25 -19.92
C ARG A 12 3.75 -4.10 -20.79
N GLU A 13 5.06 -3.86 -20.79
CA GLU A 13 6.02 -4.67 -21.55
C GLU A 13 6.07 -6.12 -21.05
N SER A 14 6.04 -6.33 -19.72
CA SER A 14 5.97 -7.67 -19.13
C SER A 14 4.68 -8.37 -19.51
N SER A 15 3.54 -7.70 -19.37
CA SER A 15 2.22 -8.24 -19.74
C SER A 15 2.13 -8.59 -21.23
N ALA A 16 2.65 -7.74 -22.11
CA ALA A 16 2.67 -7.98 -23.55
C ALA A 16 3.49 -9.22 -23.94
N ARG A 17 4.47 -9.58 -23.13
CA ARG A 17 5.27 -10.81 -23.29
C ARG A 17 4.67 -12.03 -22.62
N GLY A 18 3.50 -11.91 -21.99
CA GLY A 18 2.88 -12.98 -21.20
C GLY A 18 3.60 -13.28 -19.89
N VAL A 19 4.47 -12.39 -19.40
CA VAL A 19 5.16 -12.52 -18.12
C VAL A 19 4.29 -11.94 -17.01
N PRO A 20 3.96 -12.72 -15.96
CA PRO A 20 3.17 -12.21 -14.85
C PRO A 20 3.92 -11.13 -14.08
N ILE A 21 3.19 -10.14 -13.59
CA ILE A 21 3.72 -9.11 -12.69
C ILE A 21 3.64 -9.63 -11.26
N LEU A 22 4.78 -9.75 -10.60
CA LEU A 22 4.88 -10.26 -9.24
C LEU A 22 4.93 -9.11 -8.23
N GLY A 23 3.81 -8.88 -7.54
CA GLY A 23 3.72 -7.96 -6.40
C GLY A 23 3.89 -8.69 -5.07
N THR A 24 4.61 -8.09 -4.14
CA THR A 24 4.80 -8.64 -2.80
C THR A 24 4.61 -7.60 -1.70
N GLY A 25 4.00 -8.01 -0.59
CA GLY A 25 3.92 -7.20 0.62
C GLY A 25 5.16 -7.36 1.48
N ALA A 26 5.73 -6.25 1.94
CA ALA A 26 6.82 -6.25 2.90
C ALA A 26 6.41 -5.57 4.21
N GLY A 27 6.89 -6.08 5.34
CA GLY A 27 6.58 -5.52 6.66
C GLY A 27 7.80 -4.93 7.38
N THR A 28 9.00 -5.23 6.87
CA THR A 28 10.28 -4.77 7.41
C THR A 28 11.27 -4.54 6.28
N GLY A 29 12.36 -3.84 6.55
CA GLY A 29 13.43 -3.62 5.60
C GLY A 29 14.03 -4.91 5.07
N ILE A 30 14.25 -5.91 5.93
CA ILE A 30 14.81 -7.18 5.48
C ILE A 30 13.88 -7.92 4.52
N SER A 31 12.56 -7.91 4.76
CA SER A 31 11.60 -8.54 3.86
C SER A 31 11.53 -7.84 2.50
N ALA A 32 11.60 -6.50 2.48
CA ALA A 32 11.65 -5.71 1.24
C ALA A 32 12.95 -5.98 0.45
N LYS A 33 14.08 -6.04 1.13
CA LYS A 33 15.39 -6.37 0.51
C LYS A 33 15.39 -7.76 -0.13
N CYS A 34 14.84 -8.75 0.56
CA CYS A 34 14.72 -10.12 0.03
C CYS A 34 13.75 -10.16 -1.17
N ALA A 35 12.63 -9.45 -1.11
CA ALA A 35 11.67 -9.36 -2.21
C ALA A 35 12.31 -8.77 -3.47
N GLU A 36 13.05 -7.67 -3.35
CA GLU A 36 13.78 -7.07 -4.48
C GLU A 36 14.83 -8.04 -5.03
N ALA A 37 15.60 -8.69 -4.16
CA ALA A 37 16.61 -9.67 -4.58
C ALA A 37 16.03 -10.89 -5.29
N ALA A 38 14.80 -11.29 -4.91
CA ALA A 38 14.05 -12.38 -5.54
C ALA A 38 13.39 -11.98 -6.86
N GLY A 39 13.47 -10.72 -7.29
CA GLY A 39 12.94 -10.25 -8.56
C GLY A 39 11.46 -9.81 -8.52
N ALA A 40 10.96 -9.36 -7.38
CA ALA A 40 9.62 -8.76 -7.32
C ALA A 40 9.53 -7.52 -8.22
N ASP A 41 8.44 -7.41 -8.98
CA ASP A 41 8.17 -6.29 -9.89
C ASP A 41 7.61 -5.06 -9.16
N LEU A 42 7.01 -5.27 -7.99
CA LEU A 42 6.59 -4.20 -7.10
C LEU A 42 6.57 -4.69 -5.64
N ILE A 43 6.81 -3.77 -4.73
CA ILE A 43 6.72 -4.00 -3.29
C ILE A 43 5.63 -3.09 -2.72
N ILE A 44 4.80 -3.62 -1.84
CA ILE A 44 3.76 -2.86 -1.15
C ILE A 44 4.05 -2.89 0.34
N ILE A 45 4.10 -1.73 0.98
CA ILE A 45 4.19 -1.61 2.43
C ILE A 45 2.90 -1.02 2.99
N TYR A 46 2.39 -1.61 4.05
CA TYR A 46 1.13 -1.26 4.70
C TYR A 46 1.07 -1.82 6.12
N ASN A 47 0.17 -1.31 6.94
CA ASN A 47 0.07 -1.67 8.35
C ASN A 47 0.00 -3.19 8.62
N SER A 48 -0.78 -3.94 7.81
CA SER A 48 -0.82 -5.41 7.92
C SER A 48 0.53 -6.07 7.70
N GLY A 49 1.38 -5.53 6.85
CA GLY A 49 2.74 -6.01 6.66
C GLY A 49 3.55 -5.94 7.96
N ARG A 50 3.48 -4.82 8.65
CA ARG A 50 4.09 -4.62 9.97
C ARG A 50 3.54 -5.63 10.99
N TYR A 51 2.22 -5.80 11.05
CA TYR A 51 1.58 -6.72 11.98
C TYR A 51 1.94 -8.19 11.70
N ARG A 52 2.06 -8.59 10.43
CA ARG A 52 2.53 -9.93 10.06
C ARG A 52 3.95 -10.20 10.53
N MET A 53 4.85 -9.22 10.42
CA MET A 53 6.21 -9.36 10.93
C MET A 53 6.25 -9.44 12.47
N ALA A 54 5.22 -8.92 13.15
CA ALA A 54 5.00 -9.12 14.57
C ALA A 54 4.21 -10.41 14.91
N GLY A 55 4.06 -11.33 13.95
CA GLY A 55 3.40 -12.63 14.15
C GLY A 55 1.87 -12.57 14.17
N ARG A 56 1.24 -11.54 13.58
CA ARG A 56 -0.22 -11.40 13.52
C ARG A 56 -0.76 -11.80 12.15
N GLY A 57 -2.07 -12.11 12.08
CA GLY A 57 -2.74 -12.40 10.82
C GLY A 57 -2.91 -11.14 9.94
N SER A 58 -3.09 -11.34 8.63
CA SER A 58 -3.23 -10.25 7.66
C SER A 58 -4.41 -9.31 7.97
N LEU A 59 -5.50 -9.83 8.52
CA LEU A 59 -6.69 -9.04 8.86
C LEU A 59 -6.47 -8.10 10.06
N ALA A 60 -5.36 -8.23 10.78
CA ALA A 60 -5.00 -7.29 11.85
C ALA A 60 -4.92 -5.84 11.36
N GLY A 61 -4.65 -5.62 10.07
CA GLY A 61 -4.65 -4.30 9.47
C GLY A 61 -6.01 -3.62 9.36
N LEU A 62 -7.11 -4.39 9.48
CA LEU A 62 -8.48 -3.87 9.51
C LEU A 62 -8.96 -3.56 10.94
N MET A 63 -8.16 -3.92 11.94
CA MET A 63 -8.51 -3.75 13.35
C MET A 63 -7.93 -2.44 13.90
N PRO A 64 -8.52 -1.87 14.97
CA PRO A 64 -8.12 -0.58 15.53
C PRO A 64 -6.83 -0.66 16.36
N TYR A 65 -5.79 -1.28 15.84
CA TYR A 65 -4.51 -1.48 16.53
C TYR A 65 -3.51 -0.35 16.32
N GLY A 66 -3.82 0.61 15.45
CA GLY A 66 -2.97 1.75 15.20
C GLY A 66 -3.44 2.56 13.99
N ASP A 67 -2.85 3.73 13.81
CA ASP A 67 -3.04 4.58 12.64
C ASP A 67 -2.33 3.96 11.43
N ALA A 68 -3.09 3.43 10.48
CA ALA A 68 -2.55 2.73 9.30
C ALA A 68 -1.64 3.62 8.46
N ASN A 69 -2.03 4.89 8.27
CA ASN A 69 -1.29 5.85 7.48
C ASN A 69 0.00 6.31 8.17
N ALA A 70 -0.02 6.50 9.49
CA ALA A 70 1.19 6.79 10.25
C ALA A 70 2.18 5.62 10.23
N ILE A 71 1.70 4.39 10.36
CA ILE A 71 2.52 3.17 10.30
C ILE A 71 3.25 3.08 8.96
N VAL A 72 2.59 3.37 7.85
CA VAL A 72 3.23 3.36 6.51
C VAL A 72 4.32 4.41 6.41
N MET A 73 4.11 5.60 6.96
CA MET A 73 5.14 6.66 7.01
C MET A 73 6.38 6.25 7.82
N GLU A 74 6.18 5.53 8.93
CA GLU A 74 7.28 4.95 9.70
C GLU A 74 8.02 3.89 8.91
N MET A 75 7.29 2.96 8.27
CA MET A 75 7.87 1.89 7.46
C MET A 75 8.66 2.44 6.27
N ALA A 76 8.26 3.58 5.71
CA ALA A 76 8.97 4.24 4.62
C ALA A 76 10.44 4.52 4.97
N ARG A 77 10.72 4.96 6.19
CA ARG A 77 12.08 5.26 6.66
C ARG A 77 12.99 4.04 6.70
N GLU A 78 12.40 2.87 6.90
CA GLU A 78 13.11 1.60 6.93
C GLU A 78 13.28 1.00 5.53
N VAL A 79 12.25 1.07 4.70
CA VAL A 79 12.17 0.34 3.43
C VAL A 79 12.75 1.14 2.25
N LEU A 80 12.36 2.41 2.10
CA LEU A 80 12.75 3.20 0.91
C LEU A 80 14.27 3.37 0.74
N PRO A 81 15.09 3.53 1.80
CA PRO A 81 16.52 3.68 1.63
C PRO A 81 17.25 2.44 1.11
N ILE A 82 16.66 1.25 1.26
CA ILE A 82 17.32 -0.02 0.93
C ILE A 82 16.81 -0.66 -0.37
N VAL A 83 15.59 -0.34 -0.80
CA VAL A 83 15.04 -0.77 -2.09
C VAL A 83 15.54 0.19 -3.18
N ARG A 84 16.21 -0.33 -4.18
CA ARG A 84 16.94 0.49 -5.16
C ARG A 84 16.32 0.52 -6.54
N ARG A 85 15.65 -0.56 -6.95
CA ARG A 85 15.18 -0.78 -8.32
C ARG A 85 13.69 -1.03 -8.40
N THR A 86 13.13 -1.72 -7.41
CA THR A 86 11.72 -2.12 -7.40
C THR A 86 10.85 -0.95 -6.94
N PRO A 87 9.79 -0.60 -7.66
CA PRO A 87 8.84 0.42 -7.20
C PRO A 87 8.18 -0.01 -5.89
N VAL A 88 8.06 0.95 -4.96
CA VAL A 88 7.41 0.73 -3.67
C VAL A 88 6.10 1.51 -3.63
N LEU A 89 5.01 0.82 -3.34
CA LEU A 89 3.68 1.41 -3.15
C LEU A 89 3.36 1.52 -1.67
N ALA A 90 2.69 2.61 -1.29
CA ALA A 90 2.15 2.79 0.05
C ALA A 90 0.72 2.25 0.12
N GLY A 91 0.44 1.38 1.10
CA GLY A 91 -0.94 1.01 1.45
C GLY A 91 -1.57 2.12 2.29
N VAL A 92 -2.61 2.76 1.76
CA VAL A 92 -3.23 3.95 2.31
C VAL A 92 -4.66 3.66 2.75
N CYS A 93 -5.05 4.14 3.92
CA CYS A 93 -6.45 4.26 4.32
C CYS A 93 -7.03 5.54 3.69
N GLY A 94 -7.63 5.43 2.50
CA GLY A 94 -8.14 6.57 1.74
C GLY A 94 -9.34 7.28 2.40
N THR A 95 -10.03 6.61 3.33
CA THR A 95 -11.15 7.18 4.09
C THR A 95 -10.76 7.73 5.46
N ASP A 96 -9.47 7.98 5.72
CA ASP A 96 -9.01 8.52 6.99
C ASP A 96 -9.56 9.95 7.21
N PRO A 97 -10.47 10.15 8.19
CA PRO A 97 -11.12 11.43 8.39
C PRO A 97 -10.23 12.48 9.09
N PHE A 98 -9.06 12.08 9.56
CA PHE A 98 -8.11 12.94 10.28
C PHE A 98 -6.98 13.45 9.40
N ARG A 99 -7.05 13.20 8.07
CA ARG A 99 -6.05 13.64 7.10
C ARG A 99 -6.70 14.42 5.95
N VAL A 100 -5.98 15.42 5.48
CA VAL A 100 -6.25 16.03 4.16
C VAL A 100 -5.52 15.15 3.15
N MET A 101 -6.26 14.28 2.46
CA MET A 101 -5.68 13.20 1.65
C MET A 101 -4.74 13.72 0.56
N ASP A 102 -5.11 14.81 -0.14
CA ASP A 102 -4.23 15.44 -1.14
C ASP A 102 -2.85 15.85 -0.61
N LEU A 103 -2.79 16.33 0.64
CA LEU A 103 -1.52 16.68 1.27
C LEU A 103 -0.74 15.43 1.64
N PHE A 104 -1.42 14.43 2.19
CA PHE A 104 -0.81 13.16 2.56
C PHE A 104 -0.22 12.43 1.34
N LEU A 105 -0.93 12.42 0.21
CA LEU A 105 -0.43 11.82 -1.03
C LEU A 105 0.80 12.56 -1.58
N ARG A 106 0.85 13.88 -1.44
CA ARG A 106 2.06 14.66 -1.80
C ARG A 106 3.24 14.30 -0.90
N ASP A 107 3.03 14.12 0.40
CA ASP A 107 4.06 13.72 1.34
C ASP A 107 4.62 12.33 0.99
N LEU A 108 3.74 11.36 0.68
CA LEU A 108 4.15 10.03 0.22
C LEU A 108 5.02 10.12 -1.05
N LYS A 109 4.61 10.94 -2.01
CA LYS A 109 5.39 11.17 -3.23
C LYS A 109 6.76 11.79 -2.94
N GLN A 110 6.83 12.77 -2.04
CA GLN A 110 8.09 13.41 -1.63
C GLN A 110 9.02 12.45 -0.90
N LEU A 111 8.47 11.54 -0.08
CA LEU A 111 9.24 10.50 0.61
C LEU A 111 9.84 9.49 -0.34
N GLY A 112 9.18 9.26 -1.48
CA GLY A 112 9.75 8.37 -2.45
C GLY A 112 8.93 7.17 -2.85
N PHE A 113 7.68 7.15 -2.54
CA PHE A 113 6.78 6.13 -3.07
C PHE A 113 6.54 6.32 -4.57
N SER A 114 6.41 5.21 -5.28
CA SER A 114 6.08 5.19 -6.70
C SER A 114 4.58 5.25 -6.98
N GLY A 115 3.75 5.02 -5.96
CA GLY A 115 2.31 5.06 -6.02
C GLY A 115 1.67 4.61 -4.71
N VAL A 116 0.36 4.45 -4.72
CA VAL A 116 -0.46 4.03 -3.58
C VAL A 116 -1.29 2.80 -3.91
N GLN A 117 -1.76 2.13 -2.87
CA GLN A 117 -2.73 1.05 -2.93
C GLN A 117 -3.74 1.25 -1.80
N ASN A 118 -5.01 1.04 -2.07
CA ASN A 118 -6.08 1.08 -1.07
C ASN A 118 -5.95 -0.09 -0.08
N PHE A 119 -5.39 0.15 1.10
CA PHE A 119 -5.43 -0.74 2.23
C PHE A 119 -5.01 -0.01 3.52
N PRO A 120 -5.77 -0.11 4.62
CA PRO A 120 -7.01 -0.88 4.78
C PRO A 120 -8.18 -0.35 3.94
N THR A 121 -9.09 -1.24 3.54
CA THR A 121 -10.22 -0.91 2.66
C THR A 121 -11.47 -1.67 3.08
N VAL A 122 -12.63 -1.08 2.83
CA VAL A 122 -13.93 -1.72 3.00
C VAL A 122 -14.24 -2.75 1.91
N GLY A 123 -13.45 -2.83 0.86
CA GLY A 123 -13.62 -3.76 -0.25
C GLY A 123 -13.59 -5.24 0.15
N LEU A 124 -13.04 -5.55 1.33
CA LEU A 124 -13.01 -6.91 1.90
C LEU A 124 -14.23 -7.25 2.77
N ILE A 125 -15.12 -6.29 2.99
CA ILE A 125 -16.28 -6.42 3.88
C ILE A 125 -17.53 -6.55 3.03
N ASP A 126 -18.47 -7.40 3.44
CA ASP A 126 -19.74 -7.64 2.76
C ASP A 126 -20.94 -7.56 3.74
N GLY A 127 -22.14 -7.84 3.21
CA GLY A 127 -23.37 -7.92 3.96
C GLY A 127 -23.75 -6.63 4.68
N ARG A 128 -24.51 -6.75 5.75
CA ARG A 128 -25.02 -5.58 6.52
C ARG A 128 -23.93 -4.67 7.06
N PHE A 129 -22.77 -5.22 7.38
CA PHE A 129 -21.67 -4.38 7.85
C PHE A 129 -21.14 -3.48 6.72
N ARG A 130 -21.08 -4.01 5.51
CA ARG A 130 -20.74 -3.20 4.33
C ARG A 130 -21.75 -2.08 4.08
N GLU A 131 -23.06 -2.41 4.14
CA GLU A 131 -24.14 -1.43 3.98
C GLU A 131 -24.02 -0.30 5.01
N ASN A 132 -23.82 -0.63 6.29
CA ASN A 132 -23.66 0.35 7.35
C ASN A 132 -22.43 1.26 7.13
N LEU A 133 -21.33 0.71 6.63
CA LEU A 133 -20.13 1.51 6.31
C LEU A 133 -20.42 2.49 5.17
N GLU A 134 -21.08 2.04 4.11
CA GLU A 134 -21.45 2.86 2.96
C GLU A 134 -22.41 3.98 3.34
N GLU A 135 -23.44 3.70 4.14
CA GLU A 135 -24.40 4.68 4.65
C GLU A 135 -23.76 5.75 5.54
N THR A 136 -22.65 5.45 6.17
CA THR A 136 -21.93 6.36 7.07
C THR A 136 -20.72 7.04 6.41
N GLY A 137 -20.62 6.99 5.08
CA GLY A 137 -19.57 7.68 4.33
C GLY A 137 -18.21 6.97 4.33
N MET A 138 -18.20 5.67 4.60
CA MET A 138 -17.00 4.83 4.56
C MET A 138 -17.07 3.79 3.43
N GLY A 139 -17.76 4.15 2.34
CA GLY A 139 -17.96 3.27 1.19
C GLY A 139 -16.73 3.16 0.28
N TYR A 140 -16.81 2.23 -0.66
CA TYR A 140 -15.73 2.01 -1.61
C TYR A 140 -15.50 3.20 -2.56
N SER A 141 -16.55 3.92 -2.92
CA SER A 141 -16.43 5.14 -3.72
C SER A 141 -15.56 6.19 -3.05
N GLN A 142 -15.75 6.41 -1.74
CA GLN A 142 -14.94 7.36 -0.97
C GLN A 142 -13.47 6.93 -0.88
N VAL A 143 -13.21 5.61 -0.82
CA VAL A 143 -11.84 5.08 -0.86
C VAL A 143 -11.16 5.40 -2.20
N VAL A 144 -11.89 5.28 -3.31
CA VAL A 144 -11.34 5.52 -4.67
C VAL A 144 -11.18 7.00 -4.97
N GLU A 145 -12.09 7.85 -4.49
CA GLU A 145 -12.03 9.31 -4.66
C GLU A 145 -10.92 9.95 -3.83
N GLY A 146 -10.53 9.32 -2.72
CA GLY A 146 -9.45 9.77 -1.84
C GLY A 146 -8.04 9.47 -2.35
N ASP A 147 -7.91 8.68 -3.39
CA ASP A 147 -6.64 8.29 -4.02
C ASP A 147 -6.44 9.04 -5.36
#